data_789a54bae0865d05a68a4aeb43873e12
#
_entry.id   789a54bae0865d05a68a4aeb43873e12
#
_cell.length_a   1.000
_cell.length_b   1.000
_cell.length_c   1.000
_cell.angle_alpha   90.00
_cell.angle_beta   90.00
_cell.angle_gamma   90.00
#
_symmetry.space_group_name_H-M   'P 1'
#
loop_
_entity.id
_entity.type
_entity.pdbx_description
1 polymer ?
#
loop_
_entity_poly.entity_id
_entity_poly.type
_entity_poly.pdbx_seq_one_letter_code
_entity_poly.pdbx_strand_id
1 'polypeptide(L)'
;LVKGYTEKQWGRSCTELPADIIKRLPVRLTYDNNYFNDRWQGIPMGGYTAMVQRMFGDAEIQLSTDYREFKEQNPDITDRTIYCGPIDEYFDFKLGTLEYRSLRFETETVECENWQGNAVVNYTEREVPYTRIIEHKHFEKQESPVSVITREYPADWKPGDEPYYPINDGRNSKLYAEYEKLAKQEGDVVFAGRLGGYKYYDMDKAIDAAFDLVKDELGVDLRA
;
A
#
# COMPACT_ATOMS: atom_id res chain seq x y z
N LEU A 1 2.83 -6.08 -23.07
CA LEU A 1 1.94 -6.18 -21.91
C LEU A 1 2.75 -6.02 -20.63
N VAL A 2 3.40 -7.06 -20.12
CA VAL A 2 4.12 -7.05 -18.82
C VAL A 2 5.18 -5.94 -18.75
N LYS A 3 6.14 -5.93 -19.71
CA LYS A 3 7.25 -4.98 -19.70
C LYS A 3 6.78 -3.52 -19.71
N GLY A 4 5.87 -3.14 -20.62
CA GLY A 4 5.42 -1.75 -20.76
C GLY A 4 4.71 -1.23 -19.50
N TYR A 5 3.82 -2.04 -18.91
CA TYR A 5 3.15 -1.69 -17.66
C TYR A 5 4.15 -1.56 -16.48
N THR A 6 5.02 -2.56 -16.31
CA THR A 6 5.97 -2.59 -15.20
C THR A 6 6.96 -1.42 -15.27
N GLU A 7 7.58 -1.17 -16.43
CA GLU A 7 8.50 -0.05 -16.59
C GLU A 7 7.82 1.31 -16.38
N LYS A 8 6.57 1.46 -16.80
CA LYS A 8 5.77 2.66 -16.57
C LYS A 8 5.48 2.84 -15.07
N GLN A 9 4.99 1.81 -14.40
CA GLN A 9 4.65 1.85 -12.97
C GLN A 9 5.87 2.17 -12.09
N TRP A 10 7.02 1.55 -12.39
CA TRP A 10 8.21 1.65 -11.55
C TRP A 10 9.20 2.75 -12.00
N GLY A 11 9.01 3.33 -13.19
CA GLY A 11 9.91 4.34 -13.74
C GLY A 11 11.32 3.83 -14.05
N ARG A 12 11.53 2.50 -14.07
CA ARG A 12 12.82 1.84 -14.26
C ARG A 12 12.70 0.69 -15.26
N SER A 13 13.82 0.31 -15.89
CA SER A 13 13.86 -0.88 -16.74
C SER A 13 13.52 -2.15 -15.95
N CYS A 14 12.80 -3.10 -16.55
CA CYS A 14 12.53 -4.39 -15.94
C CYS A 14 13.78 -5.16 -15.52
N THR A 15 14.92 -4.91 -16.17
CA THR A 15 16.22 -5.54 -15.83
C THR A 15 16.85 -4.99 -14.56
N GLU A 16 16.39 -3.83 -14.09
CA GLU A 16 16.87 -3.17 -12.86
C GLU A 16 15.97 -3.44 -11.66
N LEU A 17 14.80 -4.03 -11.90
CA LEU A 17 13.83 -4.34 -10.87
C LEU A 17 14.05 -5.73 -10.27
N PRO A 18 13.79 -5.90 -8.95
CA PRO A 18 13.76 -7.22 -8.32
C PRO A 18 12.80 -8.18 -9.03
N ALA A 19 13.22 -9.42 -9.24
CA ALA A 19 12.43 -10.42 -9.96
C ALA A 19 11.05 -10.67 -9.33
N ASP A 20 10.91 -10.47 -8.03
CA ASP A 20 9.67 -10.71 -7.28
C ASP A 20 8.53 -9.76 -7.69
N ILE A 21 8.85 -8.56 -8.17
CA ILE A 21 7.87 -7.63 -8.74
C ILE A 21 7.18 -8.25 -9.96
N ILE A 22 7.96 -8.93 -10.82
CA ILE A 22 7.45 -9.53 -12.07
C ILE A 22 6.76 -10.87 -11.79
N LYS A 23 7.27 -11.65 -10.83
CA LYS A 23 6.70 -12.95 -10.44
C LYS A 23 5.27 -12.85 -9.89
N ARG A 24 4.83 -11.69 -9.44
CA ARG A 24 3.47 -11.45 -8.97
C ARG A 24 2.42 -11.55 -10.09
N LEU A 25 2.81 -11.35 -11.35
CA LEU A 25 1.90 -11.43 -12.48
C LEU A 25 1.51 -12.88 -12.73
N PRO A 26 0.21 -13.20 -12.78
CA PRO A 26 -0.26 -14.57 -12.97
C PRO A 26 -0.11 -14.99 -14.44
N VAL A 27 1.10 -15.42 -14.82
CA VAL A 27 1.31 -16.02 -16.13
C VAL A 27 0.91 -17.48 -16.07
N ARG A 28 -0.19 -17.85 -16.70
CA ARG A 28 -0.74 -19.21 -16.73
C ARG A 28 -0.90 -19.70 -18.17
N LEU A 29 -0.67 -20.98 -18.38
CA LEU A 29 -0.90 -21.66 -19.65
C LEU A 29 -2.25 -22.40 -19.61
N THR A 30 -3.28 -21.75 -19.11
CA THR A 30 -4.67 -22.24 -18.99
C THR A 30 -5.65 -21.16 -19.43
N TYR A 31 -6.91 -21.54 -19.65
CA TYR A 31 -8.00 -20.60 -19.96
C TYR A 31 -8.64 -19.95 -18.73
N ASP A 32 -7.93 -19.94 -17.59
CA ASP A 32 -8.37 -19.27 -16.37
C ASP A 32 -8.01 -17.77 -16.44
N ASN A 33 -9.01 -16.91 -16.46
CA ASN A 33 -8.88 -15.46 -16.55
C ASN A 33 -8.84 -14.77 -15.17
N ASN A 34 -8.92 -15.52 -14.04
CA ASN A 34 -8.82 -14.94 -12.73
C ASN A 34 -7.43 -14.37 -12.50
N TYR A 35 -7.36 -13.16 -11.96
CA TYR A 35 -6.08 -12.56 -11.60
C TYR A 35 -5.47 -13.23 -10.37
N PHE A 36 -6.28 -13.49 -9.34
CA PHE A 36 -5.89 -14.16 -8.11
C PHE A 36 -6.30 -15.63 -8.10
N ASN A 37 -5.58 -16.44 -7.31
CA ASN A 37 -5.91 -17.86 -7.04
C ASN A 37 -6.70 -18.04 -5.73
N ASP A 38 -7.00 -16.95 -5.02
CA ASP A 38 -7.62 -17.01 -3.72
C ASP A 38 -9.04 -17.52 -3.82
N ARG A 39 -9.41 -18.38 -2.86
CA ARG A 39 -10.76 -18.97 -2.77
C ARG A 39 -11.83 -17.90 -2.57
N TRP A 40 -11.51 -16.86 -1.82
CA TRP A 40 -12.41 -15.77 -1.49
C TRP A 40 -11.85 -14.47 -2.07
N GLN A 41 -12.63 -13.84 -2.92
CA GLN A 41 -12.29 -12.60 -3.58
C GLN A 41 -13.51 -11.68 -3.56
N GLY A 42 -13.33 -10.41 -3.23
CA GLY A 42 -14.43 -9.46 -3.18
C GLY A 42 -14.00 -8.09 -2.71
N ILE A 43 -14.97 -7.19 -2.71
CA ILE A 43 -14.86 -5.85 -2.16
C ILE A 43 -15.88 -5.74 -1.03
N PRO A 44 -15.51 -5.17 0.14
CA PRO A 44 -16.45 -5.05 1.25
C PRO A 44 -17.67 -4.21 0.85
N MET A 45 -18.87 -4.72 1.12
CA MET A 45 -20.09 -3.94 0.96
C MET A 45 -20.07 -2.72 1.90
N GLY A 46 -20.36 -1.55 1.39
CA GLY A 46 -20.25 -0.29 2.11
C GLY A 46 -18.83 0.27 2.19
N GLY A 47 -17.90 -0.32 1.44
CA GLY A 47 -16.54 0.19 1.25
C GLY A 47 -15.55 -0.16 2.37
N TYR A 48 -14.30 0.17 2.10
CA TYR A 48 -13.19 -0.13 3.01
C TYR A 48 -13.21 0.67 4.31
N THR A 49 -13.70 1.90 4.30
CA THR A 49 -13.80 2.72 5.51
C THR A 49 -14.67 2.05 6.57
N ALA A 50 -15.84 1.53 6.18
CA ALA A 50 -16.73 0.82 7.09
C ALA A 50 -16.12 -0.50 7.60
N MET A 51 -15.34 -1.19 6.78
CA MET A 51 -14.60 -2.38 7.18
C MET A 51 -13.54 -2.04 8.25
N VAL A 52 -12.72 -1.03 7.98
CA VAL A 52 -11.63 -0.59 8.88
C VAL A 52 -12.21 -0.07 10.21
N GLN A 53 -13.30 0.70 10.20
CA GLN A 53 -13.97 1.14 11.41
C GLN A 53 -14.42 -0.04 12.29
N ARG A 54 -14.95 -1.11 11.68
CA ARG A 54 -15.31 -2.31 12.42
C ARG A 54 -14.11 -3.06 12.99
N MET A 55 -12.96 -3.02 12.30
CA MET A 55 -11.71 -3.64 12.79
C MET A 55 -11.16 -2.91 14.03
N PHE A 56 -11.32 -1.59 14.11
CA PHE A 56 -10.89 -0.83 15.29
C PHE A 56 -11.77 -1.06 16.52
N GLY A 57 -13.02 -1.47 16.35
CA GLY A 57 -13.92 -1.72 17.48
C GLY A 57 -14.06 -0.49 18.38
N ASP A 58 -13.72 -0.66 19.66
CA ASP A 58 -13.78 0.39 20.67
C ASP A 58 -12.49 1.18 20.85
N ALA A 59 -11.49 0.98 19.97
CA ALA A 59 -10.24 1.73 20.03
C ALA A 59 -10.49 3.22 19.75
N GLU A 60 -9.84 4.09 20.53
CA GLU A 60 -9.85 5.52 20.29
C GLU A 60 -9.09 5.85 18.99
N ILE A 61 -9.70 6.61 18.10
CA ILE A 61 -9.11 7.01 16.82
C ILE A 61 -8.96 8.52 16.80
N GLN A 62 -7.74 9.00 16.63
CA GLN A 62 -7.44 10.40 16.43
C GLN A 62 -6.98 10.63 14.98
N LEU A 63 -7.78 11.37 14.20
CA LEU A 63 -7.46 11.72 12.82
C LEU A 63 -6.70 13.04 12.77
N SER A 64 -5.99 13.26 11.66
CA SER A 64 -5.21 14.49 11.41
C SER A 64 -4.22 14.79 12.55
N THR A 65 -3.61 13.74 13.09
CA THR A 65 -2.69 13.81 14.22
C THR A 65 -1.31 13.31 13.76
N ASP A 66 -0.32 14.19 13.80
CA ASP A 66 1.07 13.79 13.57
C ASP A 66 1.59 13.02 14.78
N TYR A 67 2.27 11.89 14.53
CA TYR A 67 2.77 11.01 15.59
C TYR A 67 3.81 11.69 16.49
N ARG A 68 4.73 12.46 15.92
CA ARG A 68 5.81 13.10 16.67
C ARG A 68 5.27 14.18 17.58
N GLU A 69 4.43 15.06 17.03
CA GLU A 69 3.77 16.12 17.81
C GLU A 69 2.91 15.51 18.93
N PHE A 70 2.19 14.44 18.64
CA PHE A 70 1.38 13.74 19.63
C PHE A 70 2.24 13.11 20.73
N LYS A 71 3.34 12.41 20.37
CA LYS A 71 4.24 11.76 21.33
C LYS A 71 4.97 12.77 22.21
N GLU A 72 5.40 13.91 21.66
CA GLU A 72 6.01 15.01 22.44
C GLU A 72 5.05 15.58 23.49
N GLN A 73 3.77 15.72 23.14
CA GLN A 73 2.74 16.22 24.06
C GLN A 73 2.28 15.17 25.07
N ASN A 74 2.45 13.90 24.78
CA ASN A 74 1.95 12.76 25.56
C ASN A 74 3.04 11.69 25.73
N PRO A 75 4.18 11.97 26.39
CA PRO A 75 5.33 11.05 26.41
C PRO A 75 5.03 9.71 27.07
N ASP A 76 4.15 9.69 28.07
CA ASP A 76 3.82 8.53 28.90
C ASP A 76 2.44 7.91 28.61
N ILE A 77 1.88 8.14 27.41
CA ILE A 77 0.51 7.71 27.09
C ILE A 77 0.39 6.19 26.95
N THR A 78 1.48 5.51 26.64
CA THR A 78 1.50 4.05 26.42
C THR A 78 2.87 3.46 26.73
N ASP A 79 2.87 2.22 27.23
CA ASP A 79 4.09 1.43 27.46
C ASP A 79 4.60 0.76 26.18
N ARG A 80 3.78 0.68 25.11
CA ARG A 80 4.15 0.04 23.85
C ARG A 80 3.52 0.76 22.67
N THR A 81 4.32 1.07 21.66
CA THR A 81 3.90 1.72 20.42
C THR A 81 4.10 0.78 19.22
N ILE A 82 3.09 0.64 18.37
CA ILE A 82 3.25 0.01 17.05
C ILE A 82 3.29 1.13 16.01
N TYR A 83 4.48 1.39 15.47
CA TYR A 83 4.69 2.44 14.49
C TYR A 83 4.59 1.90 13.07
N CYS A 84 3.62 2.37 12.30
CA CYS A 84 3.37 1.95 10.92
C CYS A 84 3.79 2.99 9.86
N GLY A 85 4.33 4.13 10.29
CA GLY A 85 4.88 5.16 9.40
C GLY A 85 6.25 4.76 8.80
N PRO A 86 6.85 5.62 7.94
CA PRO A 86 8.17 5.35 7.37
C PRO A 86 9.24 5.24 8.45
N ILE A 87 10.00 4.15 8.46
CA ILE A 87 11.02 3.90 9.48
C ILE A 87 12.15 4.93 9.43
N ASP A 88 12.57 5.37 8.27
CA ASP A 88 13.60 6.38 8.08
C ASP A 88 13.16 7.75 8.59
N GLU A 89 11.89 8.11 8.42
CA GLU A 89 11.29 9.31 8.97
C GLU A 89 11.27 9.29 10.51
N TYR A 90 10.92 8.16 11.12
CA TYR A 90 10.97 8.00 12.57
C TYR A 90 12.36 8.37 13.13
N PHE A 91 13.40 7.99 12.42
CA PHE A 91 14.80 8.29 12.80
C PHE A 91 15.37 9.58 12.15
N ASP A 92 14.54 10.53 11.75
CA ASP A 92 14.94 11.81 11.15
C ASP A 92 15.89 11.66 9.94
N PHE A 93 15.71 10.59 9.17
CA PHE A 93 16.54 10.27 7.98
C PHE A 93 18.04 10.19 8.25
N LYS A 94 18.47 9.96 9.51
CA LYS A 94 19.88 10.03 9.95
C LYS A 94 20.83 9.10 9.20
N LEU A 95 20.34 8.03 8.58
CA LEU A 95 21.14 7.13 7.74
C LEU A 95 20.92 7.36 6.24
N GLY A 96 20.04 8.28 5.89
CA GLY A 96 19.61 8.60 4.53
C GLY A 96 18.18 8.16 4.27
N THR A 97 17.66 8.54 3.11
CA THR A 97 16.27 8.35 2.72
C THR A 97 16.06 7.02 1.98
N LEU A 98 15.10 6.26 2.41
CA LEU A 98 14.55 5.11 1.68
C LEU A 98 13.73 5.61 0.47
N GLU A 99 13.75 4.87 -0.61
CA GLU A 99 13.05 5.27 -1.84
C GLU A 99 11.70 4.56 -1.95
N TYR A 100 10.74 5.31 -2.47
CA TYR A 100 9.39 4.84 -2.74
C TYR A 100 8.96 5.21 -4.16
N ARG A 101 7.89 4.62 -4.64
CA ARG A 101 7.10 5.14 -5.75
C ARG A 101 5.86 5.81 -5.18
N SER A 102 5.45 6.88 -5.84
CA SER A 102 4.22 7.59 -5.53
C SER A 102 3.21 7.47 -6.67
N LEU A 103 2.01 7.95 -6.42
CA LEU A 103 0.92 8.00 -7.38
C LEU A 103 0.30 9.40 -7.38
N ARG A 104 -0.14 9.81 -8.56
CA ARG A 104 -0.95 11.01 -8.74
C ARG A 104 -2.29 10.61 -9.36
N PHE A 105 -3.35 11.16 -8.84
CA PHE A 105 -4.71 10.86 -9.27
C PHE A 105 -5.37 12.08 -9.91
N GLU A 106 -6.07 11.86 -11.01
CA GLU A 106 -6.95 12.84 -11.63
C GLU A 106 -8.36 12.28 -11.69
N THR A 107 -9.26 12.89 -10.92
CA THR A 107 -10.65 12.45 -10.83
C THR A 107 -11.55 13.46 -11.53
N GLU A 108 -12.46 12.96 -12.36
CA GLU A 108 -13.48 13.78 -13.05
C GLU A 108 -14.83 13.08 -13.08
N THR A 109 -15.89 13.87 -13.19
CA THR A 109 -17.22 13.37 -13.48
C THR A 109 -17.49 13.52 -14.98
N VAL A 110 -17.92 12.42 -15.61
CA VAL A 110 -18.23 12.37 -17.03
C VAL A 110 -19.72 12.11 -17.25
N GLU A 111 -20.32 12.82 -18.21
CA GLU A 111 -21.72 12.68 -18.61
C GLU A 111 -21.93 11.40 -19.45
N CYS A 112 -21.70 10.26 -18.79
CA CYS A 112 -21.79 8.95 -19.42
C CYS A 112 -22.22 7.91 -18.38
N GLU A 113 -23.23 7.13 -18.69
CA GLU A 113 -23.76 6.08 -17.82
C GLU A 113 -22.74 4.94 -17.60
N ASN A 114 -21.94 4.65 -18.61
CA ASN A 114 -20.95 3.57 -18.55
C ASN A 114 -19.73 3.94 -19.41
N TRP A 115 -18.65 4.34 -18.76
CA TRP A 115 -17.45 4.81 -19.44
C TRP A 115 -16.62 3.66 -20.04
N GLN A 116 -16.33 2.64 -19.25
CA GLN A 116 -15.43 1.54 -19.65
C GLN A 116 -15.99 0.14 -19.42
N GLY A 117 -17.16 0.02 -18.81
CA GLY A 117 -17.83 -1.27 -18.61
C GLY A 117 -17.23 -2.14 -17.50
N ASN A 118 -16.26 -1.64 -16.77
CA ASN A 118 -15.58 -2.36 -15.69
C ASN A 118 -15.03 -1.38 -14.65
N ALA A 119 -14.90 -1.84 -13.40
CA ALA A 119 -14.39 -1.01 -12.32
C ALA A 119 -12.95 -0.53 -12.56
N VAL A 120 -12.08 -1.37 -13.09
CA VAL A 120 -10.67 -1.05 -13.33
C VAL A 120 -10.21 -1.56 -14.68
N VAL A 121 -9.61 -0.68 -15.49
CA VAL A 121 -8.92 -1.03 -16.73
C VAL A 121 -7.48 -0.58 -16.67
N ASN A 122 -6.54 -1.50 -16.87
CA ASN A 122 -5.11 -1.21 -16.91
C ASN A 122 -4.65 -0.91 -18.34
N TYR A 123 -3.87 0.15 -18.49
CA TYR A 123 -3.29 0.60 -19.75
C TYR A 123 -1.81 0.21 -19.78
N THR A 124 -1.48 -0.72 -20.68
CA THR A 124 -0.14 -1.30 -20.76
C THR A 124 0.76 -0.64 -21.78
N GLU A 125 0.18 0.18 -22.66
CA GLU A 125 0.87 0.93 -23.69
C GLU A 125 1.76 2.01 -23.06
N ARG A 126 2.98 2.15 -23.59
CA ARG A 126 3.97 3.10 -23.07
C ARG A 126 3.56 4.56 -23.34
N GLU A 127 2.85 4.78 -24.43
CA GLU A 127 2.40 6.09 -24.90
C GLU A 127 1.25 6.65 -24.05
N VAL A 128 0.54 5.80 -23.34
CA VAL A 128 -0.52 6.20 -22.41
C VAL A 128 0.11 6.56 -21.07
N PRO A 129 -0.01 7.82 -20.59
CA PRO A 129 0.75 8.30 -19.44
C PRO A 129 0.27 7.77 -18.09
N TYR A 130 -0.96 7.30 -18.00
CA TYR A 130 -1.52 6.68 -16.78
C TYR A 130 -1.44 5.15 -16.82
N THR A 131 -1.46 4.52 -15.66
CA THR A 131 -1.40 3.06 -15.51
C THR A 131 -2.76 2.42 -15.56
N ARG A 132 -3.80 3.13 -15.07
CA ARG A 132 -5.18 2.63 -15.06
C ARG A 132 -6.21 3.76 -15.05
N ILE A 133 -7.43 3.38 -15.42
CA ILE A 133 -8.63 4.16 -15.12
C ILE A 133 -9.52 3.34 -14.19
N ILE A 134 -10.03 4.00 -13.16
CA ILE A 134 -11.00 3.47 -12.21
C ILE A 134 -12.35 4.13 -12.49
N GLU A 135 -13.38 3.33 -12.75
CA GLU A 135 -14.78 3.79 -12.82
C GLU A 135 -15.49 3.33 -11.55
N HIS A 136 -15.66 4.25 -10.61
CA HIS A 136 -15.99 3.93 -9.22
C HIS A 136 -17.34 3.23 -9.02
N LYS A 137 -18.36 3.58 -9.79
CA LYS A 137 -19.71 3.01 -9.62
C LYS A 137 -19.77 1.48 -9.76
N HIS A 138 -18.86 0.87 -10.55
CA HIS A 138 -18.87 -0.55 -10.76
C HIS A 138 -18.44 -1.38 -9.54
N PHE A 139 -17.77 -0.79 -8.56
CA PHE A 139 -17.41 -1.49 -7.33
C PHE A 139 -18.63 -1.89 -6.50
N GLU A 140 -19.66 -1.04 -6.47
CA GLU A 140 -20.89 -1.27 -5.71
C GLU A 140 -22.13 -1.44 -6.61
N LYS A 141 -21.91 -1.58 -7.93
CA LYS A 141 -22.98 -1.71 -8.93
C LYS A 141 -24.02 -0.60 -8.84
N GLN A 142 -23.57 0.62 -8.63
CA GLN A 142 -24.43 1.80 -8.55
C GLN A 142 -24.97 2.18 -9.93
N GLU A 143 -26.25 2.49 -9.99
CA GLU A 143 -26.91 3.05 -11.18
C GLU A 143 -26.85 4.57 -11.12
N SER A 144 -26.32 5.21 -12.16
CA SER A 144 -26.22 6.67 -12.27
C SER A 144 -26.06 7.05 -13.74
N PRO A 145 -26.70 8.13 -14.21
CA PRO A 145 -26.54 8.63 -15.58
C PRO A 145 -25.15 9.22 -15.83
N VAL A 146 -24.36 9.47 -14.78
CA VAL A 146 -22.99 9.99 -14.86
C VAL A 146 -22.02 8.97 -14.24
N SER A 147 -20.76 9.01 -14.65
CA SER A 147 -19.68 8.21 -14.06
C SER A 147 -18.61 9.11 -13.46
N VAL A 148 -18.10 8.72 -12.29
CA VAL A 148 -16.88 9.29 -11.73
C VAL A 148 -15.73 8.36 -12.12
N ILE A 149 -14.74 8.92 -12.82
CA ILE A 149 -13.54 8.19 -13.23
C ILE A 149 -12.31 8.80 -12.60
N THR A 150 -11.34 7.94 -12.27
CA THR A 150 -10.03 8.37 -11.77
C THR A 150 -8.93 7.77 -12.62
N ARG A 151 -8.05 8.61 -13.18
CA ARG A 151 -6.81 8.21 -13.83
C ARG A 151 -5.69 8.15 -12.81
N GLU A 152 -4.98 7.03 -12.75
CA GLU A 152 -3.83 6.83 -11.88
C GLU A 152 -2.53 6.99 -12.68
N TYR A 153 -1.72 7.95 -12.28
CA TYR A 153 -0.41 8.23 -12.88
C TYR A 153 0.69 7.77 -11.93
N PRO A 154 1.70 7.03 -12.42
CA PRO A 154 2.89 6.75 -11.64
C PRO A 154 3.68 8.04 -11.44
N ALA A 155 4.21 8.25 -10.25
CA ALA A 155 4.99 9.42 -9.89
C ALA A 155 6.29 9.02 -9.17
N ASP A 156 7.33 9.82 -9.35
CA ASP A 156 8.51 9.74 -8.51
C ASP A 156 8.18 10.31 -7.14
N TRP A 157 8.66 9.63 -6.12
CA TRP A 157 8.45 10.03 -4.74
C TRP A 157 9.62 10.90 -4.24
N LYS A 158 9.31 11.87 -3.41
CA LYS A 158 10.25 12.65 -2.61
C LYS A 158 9.70 12.82 -1.19
N PRO A 159 10.55 13.13 -0.20
CA PRO A 159 10.08 13.41 1.17
C PRO A 159 8.93 14.42 1.20
N GLY A 160 7.84 14.05 1.87
CA GLY A 160 6.59 14.81 1.92
C GLY A 160 5.51 14.36 0.93
N ASP A 161 5.85 13.55 -0.06
CA ASP A 161 4.85 12.88 -0.91
C ASP A 161 4.37 11.57 -0.25
N GLU A 162 3.17 11.10 -0.62
CA GLU A 162 2.64 9.83 -0.13
C GLU A 162 3.46 8.63 -0.62
N PRO A 163 4.03 7.79 0.25
CA PRO A 163 4.84 6.63 -0.11
C PRO A 163 3.97 5.40 -0.39
N TYR A 164 3.57 5.18 -1.66
CA TYR A 164 2.71 4.05 -2.01
C TYR A 164 3.46 2.71 -2.07
N TYR A 165 4.64 2.67 -2.68
CA TYR A 165 5.36 1.42 -2.93
C TYR A 165 6.83 1.52 -2.55
N PRO A 166 7.33 0.74 -1.57
CA PRO A 166 8.76 0.68 -1.26
C PRO A 166 9.55 0.07 -2.42
N ILE A 167 10.71 0.65 -2.71
CA ILE A 167 11.62 0.17 -3.76
C ILE A 167 12.65 -0.78 -3.13
N ASN A 168 12.38 -2.08 -3.17
CA ASN A 168 13.20 -3.11 -2.54
C ASN A 168 14.41 -3.52 -3.43
N ASP A 169 15.20 -2.55 -3.88
CA ASP A 169 16.47 -2.82 -4.55
C ASP A 169 17.62 -3.06 -3.56
N GLY A 170 18.80 -3.40 -4.09
CA GLY A 170 19.95 -3.73 -3.26
C GLY A 170 20.48 -2.57 -2.40
N ARG A 171 20.29 -1.31 -2.83
CA ARG A 171 20.64 -0.12 -2.05
C ARG A 171 19.67 0.05 -0.87
N ASN A 172 18.39 0.10 -1.18
CA ASN A 172 17.35 0.33 -0.17
C ASN A 172 17.25 -0.81 0.84
N SER A 173 17.44 -2.06 0.41
CA SER A 173 17.46 -3.22 1.31
C SER A 173 18.62 -3.15 2.32
N LYS A 174 19.79 -2.67 1.90
CA LYS A 174 20.93 -2.44 2.82
C LYS A 174 20.64 -1.30 3.79
N LEU A 175 20.11 -0.18 3.29
CA LEU A 175 19.77 0.96 4.12
C LEU A 175 18.68 0.60 5.14
N TYR A 176 17.65 -0.13 4.72
CA TYR A 176 16.61 -0.63 5.63
C TYR A 176 17.19 -1.54 6.73
N ALA A 177 18.12 -2.44 6.38
CA ALA A 177 18.77 -3.29 7.38
C ALA A 177 19.55 -2.51 8.45
N GLU A 178 20.08 -1.33 8.12
CA GLU A 178 20.72 -0.47 9.12
C GLU A 178 19.66 0.23 10.01
N TYR A 179 18.55 0.68 9.44
CA TYR A 179 17.42 1.19 10.22
C TYR A 179 16.80 0.12 11.13
N GLU A 180 16.70 -1.13 10.66
CA GLU A 180 16.21 -2.24 11.47
C GLU A 180 17.09 -2.49 12.72
N LYS A 181 18.40 -2.27 12.62
CA LYS A 181 19.31 -2.36 13.77
C LYS A 181 19.02 -1.26 14.79
N LEU A 182 18.69 -0.04 14.34
CA LEU A 182 18.29 1.05 15.24
C LEU A 182 16.93 0.74 15.86
N ALA A 183 15.98 0.27 15.09
CA ALA A 183 14.64 -0.11 15.54
C ALA A 183 14.70 -1.14 16.69
N LYS A 184 15.61 -2.10 16.63
CA LYS A 184 15.82 -3.10 17.69
C LYS A 184 16.35 -2.52 19.01
N GLN A 185 16.81 -1.26 19.01
CA GLN A 185 17.27 -0.57 20.21
C GLN A 185 16.15 0.26 20.87
N GLU A 186 15.06 0.51 20.14
CA GLU A 186 13.86 1.14 20.66
C GLU A 186 13.07 0.11 21.48
N GLY A 187 13.19 0.18 22.82
CA GLY A 187 12.65 -0.85 23.71
C GLY A 187 11.13 -0.94 23.75
N ASP A 188 10.45 0.15 23.47
CA ASP A 188 9.00 0.35 23.59
C ASP A 188 8.28 0.55 22.24
N VAL A 189 9.03 0.55 21.12
CA VAL A 189 8.46 0.76 19.78
C VAL A 189 8.67 -0.46 18.89
N VAL A 190 7.61 -0.92 18.27
CA VAL A 190 7.61 -1.97 17.24
C VAL A 190 7.30 -1.38 15.88
N PHE A 191 8.17 -1.57 14.92
CA PHE A 191 7.98 -1.10 13.55
C PHE A 191 7.23 -2.15 12.73
N ALA A 192 6.08 -1.77 12.17
CA ALA A 192 5.18 -2.68 11.48
C ALA A 192 4.56 -2.08 10.21
N GLY A 193 3.77 -2.87 9.51
CA GLY A 193 3.09 -2.44 8.29
C GLY A 193 4.03 -2.26 7.09
N ARG A 194 3.49 -1.65 6.04
CA ARG A 194 4.22 -1.49 4.76
C ARG A 194 5.41 -0.55 4.88
N LEU A 195 5.30 0.53 5.63
CA LEU A 195 6.30 1.59 5.72
C LEU A 195 7.28 1.32 6.86
N GLY A 196 6.81 0.95 8.05
CA GLY A 196 7.66 0.58 9.18
C GLY A 196 8.48 -0.69 8.92
N GLY A 197 7.91 -1.67 8.23
CA GLY A 197 8.59 -2.88 7.80
C GLY A 197 9.27 -2.79 6.44
N TYR A 198 9.16 -1.66 5.73
CA TYR A 198 9.65 -1.45 4.37
C TYR A 198 9.35 -2.61 3.42
N LYS A 199 8.11 -3.11 3.45
CA LYS A 199 7.68 -4.29 2.66
C LYS A 199 6.49 -3.94 1.79
N TYR A 200 6.48 -4.51 0.59
CA TYR A 200 5.32 -4.45 -0.26
C TYR A 200 4.32 -5.54 0.15
N TYR A 201 3.18 -5.13 0.70
CA TYR A 201 2.08 -6.01 1.07
C TYR A 201 0.83 -5.69 0.24
N ASP A 202 0.10 -6.73 -0.20
CA ASP A 202 -1.32 -6.62 -0.49
C ASP A 202 -2.11 -6.60 0.82
N MET A 203 -3.39 -6.21 0.81
CA MET A 203 -4.16 -5.98 2.06
C MET A 203 -4.24 -7.23 2.94
N ASP A 204 -4.46 -8.41 2.33
CA ASP A 204 -4.48 -9.69 3.04
C ASP A 204 -3.15 -9.99 3.74
N LYS A 205 -2.03 -9.71 3.09
CA LYS A 205 -0.70 -9.90 3.64
C LYS A 205 -0.35 -8.88 4.74
N ALA A 206 -0.89 -7.67 4.65
CA ALA A 206 -0.76 -6.68 5.72
C ALA A 206 -1.50 -7.15 6.99
N ILE A 207 -2.71 -7.69 6.85
CA ILE A 207 -3.48 -8.26 7.96
C ILE A 207 -2.80 -9.51 8.52
N ASP A 208 -2.31 -10.39 7.64
CA ASP A 208 -1.59 -11.61 8.03
C ASP A 208 -0.33 -11.28 8.86
N ALA A 209 0.45 -10.29 8.44
CA ALA A 209 1.61 -9.79 9.17
C ALA A 209 1.23 -9.16 10.53
N ALA A 210 0.06 -8.53 10.64
CA ALA A 210 -0.45 -8.02 11.91
C ALA A 210 -0.80 -9.16 12.88
N PHE A 211 -1.36 -10.28 12.40
CA PHE A 211 -1.58 -11.47 13.23
C PHE A 211 -0.27 -12.08 13.74
N ASP A 212 0.77 -12.15 12.90
CA ASP A 212 2.09 -12.59 13.34
C ASP A 212 2.65 -11.68 14.43
N LEU A 213 2.54 -10.37 14.25
CA LEU A 213 2.97 -9.39 15.24
C LEU A 213 2.25 -9.56 16.58
N VAL A 214 0.94 -9.73 16.58
CA VAL A 214 0.15 -9.98 17.80
C VAL A 214 0.61 -11.27 18.50
N LYS A 215 0.89 -12.31 17.72
CA LYS A 215 1.39 -13.58 18.26
C LYS A 215 2.76 -13.39 18.92
N ASP A 216 3.66 -12.66 18.27
CA ASP A 216 5.02 -12.42 18.77
C ASP A 216 5.02 -11.53 20.02
N GLU A 217 4.19 -10.48 20.04
CA GLU A 217 4.15 -9.51 21.14
C GLU A 217 3.31 -9.98 22.34
N LEU A 218 2.20 -10.68 22.09
CA LEU A 218 1.24 -11.04 23.15
C LEU A 218 1.15 -12.56 23.41
N GLY A 219 1.79 -13.41 22.60
CA GLY A 219 1.70 -14.85 22.68
C GLY A 219 0.32 -15.43 22.30
N VAL A 220 -0.53 -14.64 21.63
CA VAL A 220 -1.89 -15.02 21.25
C VAL A 220 -1.97 -15.24 19.75
N ASP A 221 -2.34 -16.47 19.31
CA ASP A 221 -2.60 -16.76 17.91
C ASP A 221 -4.07 -16.51 17.56
N LEU A 222 -4.35 -15.42 16.85
CA LEU A 222 -5.70 -15.02 16.44
C LEU A 222 -6.23 -15.79 15.23
N ARG A 223 -5.43 -16.69 14.63
CA ARG A 223 -5.84 -17.56 13.52
C ARG A 223 -6.34 -18.92 13.98
N ALA A 224 -6.23 -19.24 15.29
CA ALA A 224 -6.61 -20.52 15.90
C ALA A 224 -8.13 -20.70 16.05
#